data_4e29494e8a708d7e91e7d3bcfec77d53
#
_entry.id   4e29494e8a708d7e91e7d3bcfec77d53
#
_cell.length_a   1.000
_cell.length_b   1.000
_cell.length_c   1.000
_cell.angle_alpha   90.00
_cell.angle_beta   90.00
_cell.angle_gamma   90.00
#
_symmetry.space_group_name_H-M   'P 1'
#
loop_
_entity.id
_entity.type
_entity.pdbx_description
1 polymer ?
#
loop_
_entity_poly.entity_id
_entity_poly.type
_entity_poly.pdbx_seq_one_letter_code
_entity_poly.pdbx_strand_id
1 'polypeptide(L)'
;MTRGNPFRLVLKFALPLFFGNLLQQFYNLADTAIAGHVLGDHALAQIGAVSALYGLITNFAFGMNNGLALSLSRSFGAGDEQKMKHVSCWMVTISMSVSIVLMSIFLLCKEPLLILLQVPEETMAGAMEYLTIILIGIPFTMAYNMEAAMLQAVGNSMTPLLFLLFSSVLNISLDYAFMAPLAM
;
A
#
# COMPACT_ATOMS: atom_id res chain seq x y z
N MET A 1 -7.91 -18.19 16.47
CA MET A 1 -9.32 -17.94 16.07
C MET A 1 -10.18 -19.19 15.91
N THR A 2 -9.70 -20.37 16.22
CA THR A 2 -10.41 -21.65 15.99
C THR A 2 -11.38 -22.07 17.10
N ARG A 3 -11.49 -21.33 18.21
CA ARG A 3 -12.38 -21.65 19.35
C ARG A 3 -13.07 -20.39 19.89
N GLY A 4 -14.37 -20.45 20.15
CA GLY A 4 -15.15 -19.37 20.76
C GLY A 4 -16.41 -19.00 19.97
N ASN A 5 -17.14 -17.96 20.41
CA ASN A 5 -18.32 -17.46 19.71
C ASN A 5 -17.93 -16.80 18.38
N PRO A 6 -18.41 -17.31 17.22
CA PRO A 6 -18.01 -16.79 15.91
C PRO A 6 -18.22 -15.29 15.74
N PHE A 7 -19.33 -14.75 16.23
CA PHE A 7 -19.64 -13.33 16.12
C PHE A 7 -18.60 -12.44 16.83
N ARG A 8 -18.22 -12.81 18.05
CA ARG A 8 -17.19 -12.06 18.80
C ARG A 8 -15.81 -12.14 18.15
N LEU A 9 -15.48 -13.31 17.59
CA LEU A 9 -14.21 -13.51 16.90
C LEU A 9 -14.11 -12.66 15.62
N VAL A 10 -15.19 -12.67 14.82
CA VAL A 10 -15.28 -11.85 13.61
C VAL A 10 -15.21 -10.36 13.96
N LEU A 11 -15.95 -9.91 14.95
CA LEU A 11 -15.95 -8.50 15.37
C LEU A 11 -14.57 -8.06 15.88
N LYS A 12 -13.92 -8.89 16.72
CA LYS A 12 -12.56 -8.61 17.23
C LYS A 12 -11.52 -8.53 16.11
N PHE A 13 -11.71 -9.28 15.03
CA PHE A 13 -10.83 -9.25 13.87
C PHE A 13 -11.15 -8.08 12.94
N ALA A 14 -12.43 -7.79 12.72
CA ALA A 14 -12.88 -6.76 11.79
C ALA A 14 -12.64 -5.33 12.32
N LEU A 15 -12.76 -5.09 13.62
CA LEU A 15 -12.56 -3.77 14.20
C LEU A 15 -11.17 -3.18 13.91
N PRO A 16 -10.06 -3.90 14.15
CA PRO A 16 -8.73 -3.38 13.80
C PRO A 16 -8.57 -3.10 12.31
N LEU A 17 -9.14 -3.93 11.43
CA LEU A 17 -9.11 -3.71 9.99
C LEU A 17 -9.89 -2.45 9.58
N PHE A 18 -11.07 -2.25 10.18
CA PHE A 18 -11.88 -1.06 9.93
C PHE A 18 -11.14 0.21 10.36
N PHE A 19 -10.58 0.22 11.58
CA PHE A 19 -9.78 1.35 12.05
C PHE A 19 -8.50 1.55 11.24
N GLY A 20 -7.86 0.48 10.77
CA GLY A 20 -6.71 0.56 9.88
C GLY A 20 -7.05 1.24 8.56
N ASN A 21 -8.14 0.85 7.92
CA ASN A 21 -8.61 1.49 6.69
C ASN A 21 -9.00 2.96 6.91
N LEU A 22 -9.64 3.28 8.03
CA LEU A 22 -9.97 4.65 8.40
C LEU A 22 -8.72 5.51 8.57
N LEU A 23 -7.73 5.02 9.34
CA LEU A 23 -6.46 5.70 9.54
C LEU A 23 -5.72 5.93 8.23
N GLN A 24 -5.73 4.94 7.33
CA GLN A 24 -5.11 5.07 6.02
C GLN A 24 -5.79 6.15 5.16
N GLN A 25 -7.11 6.29 5.23
CA GLN A 25 -7.81 7.38 4.54
C GLN A 25 -7.50 8.75 5.15
N PHE A 26 -7.46 8.86 6.47
CA PHE A 26 -7.04 10.10 7.13
C PHE A 26 -5.59 10.48 6.80
N TYR A 27 -4.70 9.51 6.78
CA TYR A 27 -3.32 9.69 6.37
C TYR A 27 -3.22 10.22 4.92
N ASN A 28 -3.87 9.57 3.96
CA ASN A 28 -3.87 10.00 2.56
C ASN A 28 -4.45 11.42 2.39
N LEU A 29 -5.48 11.76 3.17
CA LEU A 29 -6.07 13.08 3.17
C LEU A 29 -5.10 14.14 3.75
N ALA A 30 -4.43 13.82 4.85
CA ALA A 30 -3.47 14.71 5.48
C ALA A 30 -2.26 14.97 4.57
N ASP A 31 -1.70 13.92 3.97
CA ASP A 31 -0.59 14.00 3.02
C ASP A 31 -0.94 14.90 1.81
N THR A 32 -2.10 14.65 1.20
CA THR A 32 -2.58 15.49 0.09
C THR A 32 -2.82 16.94 0.51
N ALA A 33 -3.36 17.16 1.71
CA ALA A 33 -3.62 18.52 2.22
C ALA A 33 -2.30 19.26 2.52
N ILE A 34 -1.31 18.58 3.11
CA ILE A 34 0.01 19.16 3.38
C ILE A 34 0.71 19.51 2.07
N ALA A 35 0.74 18.57 1.11
CA ALA A 35 1.34 18.79 -0.20
C ALA A 35 0.68 19.97 -0.93
N GLY A 36 -0.65 20.05 -0.95
CA GLY A 36 -1.37 21.15 -1.57
C GLY A 36 -1.12 22.51 -0.91
N HIS A 37 -1.05 22.53 0.42
CA HIS A 37 -0.82 23.78 1.16
C HIS A 37 0.61 24.31 1.05
N VAL A 38 1.60 23.41 1.02
CA VAL A 38 3.03 23.76 1.04
C VAL A 38 3.59 23.95 -0.37
N LEU A 39 3.24 23.04 -1.30
CA LEU A 39 3.82 23.01 -2.65
C LEU A 39 2.91 23.64 -3.72
N GLY A 40 1.66 23.96 -3.37
CA GLY A 40 0.71 24.66 -4.24
C GLY A 40 0.01 23.76 -5.28
N ASP A 41 -0.79 24.41 -6.14
CA ASP A 41 -1.72 23.75 -7.07
C ASP A 41 -1.01 22.88 -8.13
N HIS A 42 0.19 23.29 -8.57
CA HIS A 42 0.96 22.50 -9.55
C HIS A 42 1.39 21.14 -9.02
N ALA A 43 1.84 21.08 -7.77
CA ALA A 43 2.20 19.81 -7.12
C ALA A 43 0.96 18.94 -6.91
N LEU A 44 -0.16 19.54 -6.51
CA LEU A 44 -1.43 18.84 -6.34
C LEU A 44 -1.92 18.23 -7.67
N ALA A 45 -1.77 18.95 -8.78
CA ALA A 45 -2.09 18.44 -10.11
C ALA A 45 -1.19 17.24 -10.51
N GLN A 46 0.10 17.29 -10.21
CA GLN A 46 1.05 16.19 -10.45
C GLN A 46 0.68 14.94 -9.63
N ILE A 47 0.41 15.11 -8.34
CA ILE A 47 -0.04 14.04 -7.44
C ILE A 47 -1.35 13.43 -7.95
N GLY A 48 -2.32 14.27 -8.33
CA GLY A 48 -3.60 13.84 -8.87
C GLY A 48 -3.47 13.01 -10.15
N ALA A 49 -2.61 13.43 -11.07
CA ALA A 49 -2.35 12.73 -12.33
C ALA A 49 -1.78 11.31 -12.11
N VAL A 50 -0.89 11.16 -11.13
CA VAL A 50 -0.22 9.89 -10.82
C VAL A 50 -1.08 8.98 -9.94
N SER A 51 -1.97 9.55 -9.13
CA SER A 51 -2.77 8.82 -8.13
C SER A 51 -3.62 7.70 -8.74
N ALA A 52 -4.13 7.88 -9.95
CA ALA A 52 -4.92 6.86 -10.66
C ALA A 52 -4.08 5.62 -10.99
N LEU A 53 -2.86 5.82 -11.50
CA LEU A 53 -1.93 4.71 -11.80
C LEU A 53 -1.46 4.02 -10.52
N TYR A 54 -1.09 4.80 -9.51
CA TYR A 54 -0.69 4.26 -8.21
C TYR A 54 -1.82 3.47 -7.55
N GLY A 55 -3.04 4.00 -7.60
CA GLY A 55 -4.24 3.32 -7.10
C GLY A 55 -4.50 2.00 -7.79
N LEU A 56 -4.32 1.92 -9.10
CA LEU A 56 -4.47 0.67 -9.87
C LEU A 56 -3.44 -0.37 -9.41
N ILE A 57 -2.17 0.01 -9.29
CA ILE A 57 -1.10 -0.89 -8.86
C ILE A 57 -1.31 -1.36 -7.42
N THR A 58 -1.64 -0.47 -6.51
CA THR A 58 -1.83 -0.81 -5.10
C THR A 58 -3.07 -1.67 -4.86
N ASN A 59 -4.18 -1.41 -5.54
CA ASN A 59 -5.37 -2.26 -5.47
C ASN A 59 -5.12 -3.66 -6.04
N PHE A 60 -4.36 -3.75 -7.15
CA PHE A 60 -3.93 -5.04 -7.69
C PHE A 60 -3.07 -5.80 -6.67
N ALA A 61 -2.07 -5.13 -6.08
CA ALA A 61 -1.19 -5.69 -5.06
C ALA A 61 -1.98 -6.22 -3.85
N PHE A 62 -2.91 -5.41 -3.36
CA PHE A 62 -3.78 -5.75 -2.24
C PHE A 62 -4.64 -6.99 -2.57
N GLY A 63 -5.31 -7.00 -3.72
CA GLY A 63 -6.14 -8.12 -4.16
C GLY A 63 -5.35 -9.42 -4.32
N MET A 64 -4.18 -9.35 -4.96
CA MET A 64 -3.30 -10.50 -5.18
C MET A 64 -2.82 -11.09 -3.84
N ASN A 65 -2.28 -10.26 -2.94
CA ASN A 65 -1.78 -10.73 -1.66
C ASN A 65 -2.86 -11.32 -0.77
N ASN A 66 -4.06 -10.72 -0.75
CA ASN A 66 -5.21 -11.29 -0.03
C ASN A 66 -5.67 -12.63 -0.63
N GLY A 67 -5.65 -12.76 -1.95
CA GLY A 67 -5.94 -14.04 -2.62
C GLY A 67 -4.96 -15.14 -2.23
N LEU A 68 -3.66 -14.85 -2.21
CA LEU A 68 -2.62 -15.78 -1.78
C LEU A 68 -2.75 -16.13 -0.29
N ALA A 69 -3.07 -15.15 0.55
CA ALA A 69 -3.27 -15.32 1.99
C ALA A 69 -4.42 -16.28 2.35
N LEU A 70 -5.39 -16.47 1.45
CA LEU A 70 -6.46 -17.44 1.64
C LEU A 70 -5.95 -18.88 1.79
N SER A 71 -4.91 -19.24 1.01
CA SER A 71 -4.27 -20.56 1.12
C SER A 71 -3.53 -20.70 2.45
N LEU A 72 -2.88 -19.64 2.92
CA LEU A 72 -2.21 -19.62 4.23
C LEU A 72 -3.23 -19.75 5.37
N SER A 73 -4.33 -19.03 5.31
CA SER A 73 -5.41 -19.09 6.31
C SER A 73 -6.02 -20.50 6.43
N ARG A 74 -6.22 -21.20 5.30
CA ARG A 74 -6.69 -22.59 5.27
C ARG A 74 -5.69 -23.54 5.93
N SER A 75 -4.39 -23.38 5.62
CA SER A 75 -3.33 -24.21 6.22
C SER A 75 -3.20 -23.95 7.71
N PHE A 76 -3.34 -22.71 8.15
CA PHE A 76 -3.39 -22.33 9.56
C PHE A 76 -4.58 -22.95 10.28
N GLY A 77 -5.78 -22.90 9.69
CA GLY A 77 -6.99 -23.51 10.24
C GLY A 77 -6.90 -25.04 10.36
N ALA A 78 -6.17 -25.69 9.47
CA ALA A 78 -5.91 -27.14 9.49
C ALA A 78 -4.77 -27.55 10.47
N GLY A 79 -4.00 -26.59 11.00
CA GLY A 79 -2.85 -26.87 11.87
C GLY A 79 -1.64 -27.47 11.13
N ASP A 80 -1.58 -27.34 9.80
CA ASP A 80 -0.52 -27.90 8.95
C ASP A 80 0.64 -26.90 8.84
N GLU A 81 1.58 -26.99 9.79
CA GLU A 81 2.75 -26.09 9.84
C GLU A 81 3.66 -26.22 8.61
N GLN A 82 3.80 -27.44 8.07
CA GLN A 82 4.67 -27.66 6.92
C GLN A 82 4.11 -26.97 5.67
N LYS A 83 2.79 -27.08 5.48
CA LYS A 83 2.09 -26.40 4.38
C LYS A 83 2.07 -24.89 4.57
N MET A 84 1.93 -24.39 5.81
CA MET A 84 2.05 -22.97 6.12
C MET A 84 3.40 -22.39 5.68
N LYS A 85 4.50 -23.03 6.05
CA LYS A 85 5.86 -22.62 5.64
C LYS A 85 6.02 -22.58 4.13
N HIS A 86 5.51 -23.62 3.45
CA HIS A 86 5.58 -23.72 1.99
C HIS A 86 4.76 -22.61 1.31
N VAL A 87 3.53 -22.40 1.75
CA VAL A 87 2.66 -21.33 1.21
C VAL A 87 3.26 -19.95 1.48
N SER A 88 3.79 -19.69 2.67
CA SER A 88 4.46 -18.42 3.00
C SER A 88 5.65 -18.15 2.08
N CYS A 89 6.48 -19.15 1.81
CA CYS A 89 7.62 -19.04 0.90
C CYS A 89 7.14 -18.67 -0.53
N TRP A 90 6.07 -19.32 -1.03
CA TRP A 90 5.49 -18.98 -2.32
C TRP A 90 4.88 -17.59 -2.35
N MET A 91 4.23 -17.16 -1.27
CA MET A 91 3.70 -15.80 -1.18
C MET A 91 4.82 -14.76 -1.33
N VAL A 92 5.95 -14.93 -0.63
CA VAL A 92 7.11 -14.05 -0.75
C VAL A 92 7.64 -14.05 -2.19
N THR A 93 7.88 -15.22 -2.75
CA THR A 93 8.45 -15.36 -4.10
C THR A 93 7.55 -14.72 -5.17
N ILE A 94 6.25 -15.02 -5.14
CA ILE A 94 5.30 -14.48 -6.10
C ILE A 94 5.16 -12.96 -5.94
N SER A 95 4.96 -12.46 -4.70
CA SER A 95 4.80 -11.03 -4.46
C SER A 95 6.02 -10.22 -4.88
N MET A 96 7.23 -10.70 -4.57
CA MET A 96 8.46 -10.01 -4.96
C MET A 96 8.68 -10.08 -6.48
N SER A 97 8.47 -11.22 -7.11
CA SER A 97 8.60 -11.35 -8.57
C SER A 97 7.61 -10.44 -9.30
N VAL A 98 6.34 -10.44 -8.89
CA VAL A 98 5.31 -9.58 -9.48
C VAL A 98 5.61 -8.11 -9.24
N SER A 99 6.11 -7.73 -8.06
CA SER A 99 6.46 -6.32 -7.78
C SER A 99 7.57 -5.81 -8.70
N ILE A 100 8.60 -6.61 -8.95
CA ILE A 100 9.70 -6.27 -9.85
C ILE A 100 9.20 -6.15 -11.30
N VAL A 101 8.35 -7.09 -11.73
CA VAL A 101 7.76 -7.06 -13.06
C VAL A 101 6.88 -5.83 -13.26
N LEU A 102 6.00 -5.53 -12.30
CA LEU A 102 5.15 -4.33 -12.35
C LEU A 102 6.00 -3.07 -12.37
N MET A 103 6.95 -2.93 -11.44
CA MET A 103 7.86 -1.79 -11.41
C MET A 103 8.54 -1.59 -12.77
N SER A 104 9.08 -2.66 -13.35
CA SER A 104 9.79 -2.60 -14.64
C SER A 104 8.87 -2.18 -15.78
N ILE A 105 7.68 -2.79 -15.89
CA ILE A 105 6.70 -2.48 -16.94
C ILE A 105 6.26 -1.01 -16.83
N PHE A 106 5.89 -0.56 -15.64
CA PHE A 106 5.40 0.81 -15.45
C PHE A 106 6.51 1.86 -15.61
N LEU A 107 7.76 1.55 -15.24
CA LEU A 107 8.91 2.43 -15.52
C LEU A 107 9.17 2.60 -17.01
N LEU A 108 9.05 1.52 -17.79
CA LEU A 108 9.21 1.57 -19.24
C LEU A 108 8.05 2.28 -19.95
N CYS A 109 6.83 2.13 -19.41
CA CYS A 109 5.61 2.67 -20.01
C CYS A 109 5.13 3.98 -19.37
N LYS A 110 5.88 4.61 -18.47
CA LYS A 110 5.43 5.78 -17.71
C LYS A 110 4.98 6.94 -18.59
N GLU A 111 5.76 7.27 -19.62
CA GLU A 111 5.46 8.38 -20.52
C GLU A 111 4.17 8.14 -21.34
N PRO A 112 4.01 7.03 -22.08
CA PRO A 112 2.77 6.77 -22.81
C PRO A 112 1.55 6.64 -21.89
N LEU A 113 1.72 6.19 -20.65
CA LEU A 113 0.62 6.11 -19.69
C LEU A 113 0.16 7.50 -19.22
N LEU A 114 1.09 8.43 -18.94
CA LEU A 114 0.75 9.79 -18.58
C LEU A 114 0.10 10.55 -19.74
N ILE A 115 0.55 10.32 -20.98
CA ILE A 115 -0.09 10.86 -22.18
C ILE A 115 -1.52 10.33 -22.33
N LEU A 116 -1.72 9.02 -22.12
CA LEU A 116 -3.05 8.40 -22.16
C LEU A 116 -4.01 8.99 -21.10
N LEU A 117 -3.46 9.36 -19.95
CA LEU A 117 -4.21 10.03 -18.88
C LEU A 117 -4.42 11.53 -19.15
N GLN A 118 -3.99 12.02 -20.30
CA GLN A 118 -4.14 13.43 -20.72
C GLN A 118 -3.51 14.42 -19.73
N VAL A 119 -2.36 14.06 -19.16
CA VAL A 119 -1.62 14.96 -18.27
C VAL A 119 -1.13 16.17 -19.06
N PRO A 120 -1.41 17.41 -18.59
CA PRO A 120 -0.99 18.63 -19.28
C PRO A 120 0.54 18.70 -19.43
N GLU A 121 1.03 19.24 -20.56
CA GLU A 121 2.48 19.36 -20.84
C GLU A 121 3.22 20.12 -19.75
N GLU A 122 2.59 21.14 -19.16
CA GLU A 122 3.16 21.96 -18.08
C GLU A 122 3.50 21.15 -16.81
N THR A 123 2.74 20.08 -16.52
CA THR A 123 2.90 19.24 -15.35
C THR A 123 3.56 17.90 -15.66
N MET A 124 3.77 17.58 -16.93
CA MET A 124 4.26 16.28 -17.39
C MET A 124 5.63 15.91 -16.79
N ALA A 125 6.58 16.84 -16.80
CA ALA A 125 7.93 16.59 -16.27
C ALA A 125 7.91 16.23 -14.79
N GLY A 126 7.21 16.99 -13.96
CA GLY A 126 7.07 16.71 -12.53
C GLY A 126 6.27 15.44 -12.25
N ALA A 127 5.21 15.19 -13.03
CA ALA A 127 4.44 13.93 -12.91
C ALA A 127 5.31 12.70 -13.24
N MET A 128 6.17 12.78 -14.25
CA MET A 128 7.11 11.70 -14.60
C MET A 128 8.16 11.45 -13.51
N GLU A 129 8.70 12.50 -12.89
CA GLU A 129 9.64 12.39 -11.80
C GLU A 129 8.97 11.78 -10.56
N TYR A 130 7.84 12.32 -10.15
CA TYR A 130 7.04 11.83 -9.03
C TYR A 130 6.62 10.37 -9.24
N LEU A 131 6.11 10.02 -10.42
CA LEU A 131 5.75 8.64 -10.77
C LEU A 131 6.96 7.71 -10.69
N THR A 132 8.14 8.14 -11.13
CA THR A 132 9.36 7.33 -11.07
C THR A 132 9.73 6.97 -9.63
N ILE A 133 9.68 7.93 -8.71
CA ILE A 133 9.96 7.70 -7.29
C ILE A 133 8.96 6.70 -6.69
N ILE A 134 7.69 6.88 -6.96
CA ILE A 134 6.62 5.98 -6.49
C ILE A 134 6.80 4.56 -7.04
N LEU A 135 7.12 4.42 -8.33
CA LEU A 135 7.32 3.12 -8.97
C LEU A 135 8.49 2.35 -8.35
N ILE A 136 9.58 3.03 -8.01
CA ILE A 136 10.72 2.42 -7.28
C ILE A 136 10.29 1.97 -5.88
N GLY A 137 9.31 2.62 -5.27
CA GLY A 137 8.72 2.24 -4.00
C GLY A 137 7.78 1.01 -4.04
N ILE A 138 7.33 0.57 -5.24
CA ILE A 138 6.37 -0.55 -5.36
C ILE A 138 6.82 -1.83 -4.64
N PRO A 139 8.07 -2.31 -4.75
CA PRO A 139 8.49 -3.51 -4.05
C PRO A 139 8.31 -3.42 -2.53
N PHE A 140 8.55 -2.28 -1.94
CA PHE A 140 8.35 -2.05 -0.50
C PHE A 140 6.86 -2.04 -0.13
N THR A 141 6.04 -1.40 -0.93
CA THR A 141 4.58 -1.40 -0.74
C THR A 141 4.01 -2.82 -0.87
N MET A 142 4.48 -3.59 -1.86
CA MET A 142 4.09 -4.99 -2.05
C MET A 142 4.53 -5.86 -0.88
N ALA A 143 5.76 -5.68 -0.35
CA ALA A 143 6.25 -6.39 0.82
C ALA A 143 5.35 -6.12 2.04
N TYR A 144 5.06 -4.85 2.32
CA TYR A 144 4.16 -4.47 3.41
C TYR A 144 2.77 -5.10 3.27
N ASN A 145 2.15 -5.01 2.08
CA ASN A 145 0.83 -5.60 1.84
C ASN A 145 0.84 -7.13 2.00
N MET A 146 1.90 -7.79 1.56
CA MET A 146 2.08 -9.24 1.71
C MET A 146 2.21 -9.62 3.19
N GLU A 147 3.07 -8.95 3.96
CA GLU A 147 3.26 -9.22 5.38
C GLU A 147 1.97 -8.97 6.17
N ALA A 148 1.26 -7.88 5.88
CA ALA A 148 -0.03 -7.59 6.49
C ALA A 148 -1.06 -8.69 6.19
N ALA A 149 -1.14 -9.16 4.93
CA ALA A 149 -2.01 -10.24 4.53
C ALA A 149 -1.66 -11.58 5.21
N MET A 150 -0.36 -11.88 5.37
CA MET A 150 0.10 -13.07 6.12
C MET A 150 -0.31 -13.02 7.60
N LEU A 151 -0.11 -11.88 8.27
CA LEU A 151 -0.51 -11.69 9.66
C LEU A 151 -2.03 -11.81 9.83
N GLN A 152 -2.79 -11.24 8.91
CA GLN A 152 -4.25 -11.35 8.91
C GLN A 152 -4.71 -12.78 8.66
N ALA A 153 -4.02 -13.54 7.79
CA ALA A 153 -4.33 -14.95 7.51
C ALA A 153 -4.22 -15.85 8.74
N VAL A 154 -3.30 -15.54 9.66
CA VAL A 154 -3.17 -16.27 10.95
C VAL A 154 -4.01 -15.66 12.07
N GLY A 155 -4.87 -14.68 11.73
CA GLY A 155 -5.82 -14.09 12.67
C GLY A 155 -5.29 -12.91 13.47
N ASN A 156 -4.12 -12.38 13.13
CA ASN A 156 -3.54 -11.21 13.77
C ASN A 156 -3.79 -9.95 12.92
N SER A 157 -4.87 -9.24 13.20
CA SER A 157 -5.21 -7.96 12.56
C SER A 157 -4.68 -6.74 13.33
N MET A 158 -4.25 -6.92 14.58
CA MET A 158 -3.79 -5.81 15.43
C MET A 158 -2.38 -5.36 15.06
N THR A 159 -1.47 -6.29 14.76
CA THR A 159 -0.09 -5.96 14.43
C THR A 159 0.02 -5.06 13.19
N PRO A 160 -0.63 -5.36 12.04
CA PRO A 160 -0.64 -4.43 10.90
C PRO A 160 -1.18 -3.05 11.23
N LEU A 161 -2.22 -2.96 12.07
CA LEU A 161 -2.77 -1.68 12.52
C LEU A 161 -1.75 -0.86 13.33
N LEU A 162 -1.01 -1.48 14.25
CA LEU A 162 0.01 -0.80 15.05
C LEU A 162 1.17 -0.28 14.17
N PHE A 163 1.61 -1.09 13.21
CA PHE A 163 2.63 -0.66 12.24
C PHE A 163 2.14 0.49 11.36
N LEU A 164 0.88 0.44 10.91
CA LEU A 164 0.27 1.51 10.15
C LEU A 164 0.20 2.80 10.97
N LEU A 165 -0.21 2.74 12.24
CA LEU A 165 -0.26 3.88 13.13
C LEU A 165 1.13 4.52 13.32
N PHE A 166 2.14 3.68 13.58
CA PHE A 166 3.52 4.15 13.75
C PHE A 166 4.05 4.81 12.47
N SER A 167 3.86 4.15 11.32
CA SER A 167 4.33 4.68 10.02
C SER A 167 3.58 5.97 9.63
N SER A 168 2.29 6.10 9.94
CA SER A 168 1.52 7.32 9.68
C SER A 168 2.03 8.50 10.50
N VAL A 169 2.31 8.30 11.79
CA VAL A 169 2.88 9.35 12.65
C VAL A 169 4.28 9.75 12.17
N LEU A 170 5.10 8.76 11.81
CA LEU A 170 6.44 9.01 11.27
C LEU A 170 6.39 9.79 9.96
N ASN A 171 5.51 9.39 9.04
CA ASN A 171 5.34 10.05 7.76
C ASN A 171 4.90 11.51 7.93
N ILE A 172 3.83 11.79 8.66
CA ILE A 172 3.37 13.17 8.91
C ILE A 172 4.49 14.02 9.53
N SER A 173 5.29 13.43 10.43
CA SER A 173 6.43 14.13 11.03
C SER A 173 7.53 14.44 10.01
N LEU A 174 7.81 13.50 9.11
CA LEU A 174 8.79 13.67 8.03
C LEU A 174 8.29 14.67 6.98
N ASP A 175 7.02 14.62 6.59
CA ASP A 175 6.43 15.57 5.65
C ASP A 175 6.57 16.99 6.18
N TYR A 176 6.23 17.21 7.45
CA TYR A 176 6.42 18.51 8.06
C TYR A 176 7.90 18.93 8.13
N ALA A 177 8.79 18.00 8.48
CA ALA A 177 10.23 18.28 8.60
C ALA A 177 10.90 18.59 7.25
N PHE A 178 10.46 17.94 6.16
CA PHE A 178 11.05 18.14 4.84
C PHE A 178 10.35 19.23 4.02
N MET A 179 9.04 19.41 4.17
CA MET A 179 8.29 20.40 3.42
C MET A 179 8.32 21.80 4.06
N ALA A 180 8.37 21.91 5.38
CA ALA A 180 8.42 23.21 6.06
C ALA A 180 9.62 24.09 5.66
N PRO A 181 10.87 23.57 5.47
CA PRO A 181 11.98 24.35 4.96
C PRO A 181 11.84 24.80 3.50
N LEU A 182 11.02 24.10 2.70
CA LEU A 182 10.78 24.44 1.29
C LEU A 182 9.72 25.53 1.11
N ALA A 183 8.92 25.78 2.16
CA ALA A 183 7.87 26.81 2.19
C ALA A 183 8.39 28.20 2.64
N MET A 184 9.66 28.30 3.08
CA MET A 184 10.34 29.56 3.41
C MET A 184 11.16 30.08 2.23
#